data_b06e4256e27bf86d84a52d4f256306e6
#
_entry.id   b06e4256e27bf86d84a52d4f256306e6
#
_cell.length_a   1.000
_cell.length_b   1.000
_cell.length_c   1.000
_cell.angle_alpha   90.00
_cell.angle_beta   90.00
_cell.angle_gamma   90.00
#
_symmetry.space_group_name_H-M   'P 1'
#
loop_
_entity.id
_entity.type
_entity.pdbx_description
1 polymer ?
#
loop_
_entity_poly.entity_id
_entity_poly.type
_entity_poly.pdbx_seq_one_letter_code
_entity_poly.pdbx_strand_id
1 'polypeptide(L)'
;MRIVQPAFAWLLAAAVLLVADDAAALVRVVATTTVVADLVRQVGGDRVEVESLMADGVDPHSYRATPRDADRLVRADLIVANGLHLEGKLAQLLERLSRRRPVVAVAEAVPQAELLPIGNGLFDPHVWFDAALWSHCPAVVAKALVKLDPAGAAGYRQRAGEAAARLRQLDATVRSRLVTIPPSRRVLITAHDAFRYFGRAYGLEVIGVQGTSTESEAGLADMNRLVELVVGRGIPAVFVETSVSDRNVTALREGAAARGQTVSLGGRLYSDALGPAGSDGDTLERALLANVETIVTALGGDAVEVVGTGE
;
A
#
# COMPACT_ATOMS: atom_id res chain seq x y z
N MET A 1 84.02 -1.03 40.74
CA MET A 1 82.71 -1.52 41.22
C MET A 1 81.62 -0.80 40.43
N ARG A 2 81.12 -1.39 39.35
CA ARG A 2 80.07 -0.80 38.47
C ARG A 2 78.79 -1.61 38.72
N ILE A 3 77.77 -0.90 39.22
CA ILE A 3 76.47 -1.47 39.49
C ILE A 3 75.67 -1.39 38.19
N VAL A 4 75.26 -2.55 37.73
CA VAL A 4 74.37 -2.66 36.53
C VAL A 4 72.92 -2.74 37.05
N GLN A 5 72.11 -1.77 36.68
CA GLN A 5 70.66 -1.77 36.90
C GLN A 5 69.95 -2.59 35.78
N PRO A 6 68.97 -3.45 36.09
CA PRO A 6 68.17 -4.09 35.08
C PRO A 6 67.01 -3.17 34.68
N ALA A 7 66.88 -2.99 33.37
CA ALA A 7 65.72 -2.31 32.74
C ALA A 7 64.48 -3.20 32.80
N PHE A 8 63.42 -2.75 33.47
CA PHE A 8 62.10 -3.37 33.47
C PHE A 8 61.38 -2.96 32.18
N ALA A 9 61.22 -3.89 31.25
CA ALA A 9 60.42 -3.74 30.05
C ALA A 9 58.96 -4.02 30.41
N TRP A 10 58.10 -2.98 30.37
CA TRP A 10 56.65 -3.11 30.45
C TRP A 10 56.09 -3.52 29.08
N LEU A 11 55.67 -4.76 28.92
CA LEU A 11 54.86 -5.23 27.78
C LEU A 11 53.41 -4.81 28.03
N LEU A 12 52.94 -3.74 27.37
CA LEU A 12 51.53 -3.42 27.23
C LEU A 12 50.89 -4.39 26.25
N ALA A 13 50.18 -5.38 26.74
CA ALA A 13 49.31 -6.25 25.93
C ALA A 13 48.04 -5.45 25.61
N ALA A 14 47.94 -4.88 24.42
CA ALA A 14 46.71 -4.32 23.89
C ALA A 14 45.75 -5.48 23.56
N ALA A 15 44.77 -5.70 24.41
CA ALA A 15 43.64 -6.60 24.09
C ALA A 15 42.78 -5.92 23.04
N VAL A 16 42.92 -6.27 21.79
CA VAL A 16 41.99 -5.94 20.70
C VAL A 16 40.75 -6.80 20.96
N LEU A 17 39.71 -6.18 21.56
CA LEU A 17 38.39 -6.74 21.60
C LEU A 17 37.89 -6.75 20.13
N LEU A 18 38.02 -7.89 19.46
CA LEU A 18 37.27 -8.24 18.27
C LEU A 18 35.82 -8.31 18.71
N VAL A 19 35.08 -7.19 18.52
CA VAL A 19 33.62 -7.21 18.47
C VAL A 19 33.29 -8.04 17.21
N ALA A 20 33.04 -9.33 17.41
CA ALA A 20 32.42 -10.13 16.36
C ALA A 20 31.07 -9.43 16.09
N ASP A 21 30.97 -8.75 14.96
CA ASP A 21 29.70 -8.32 14.39
C ASP A 21 28.96 -9.61 14.06
N ASP A 22 28.19 -10.10 15.02
CA ASP A 22 27.32 -11.26 14.84
C ASP A 22 26.27 -10.80 13.84
N ALA A 23 26.53 -11.03 12.55
CA ALA A 23 25.61 -10.73 11.48
C ALA A 23 24.31 -11.49 11.78
N ALA A 24 23.44 -10.85 12.55
CA ALA A 24 22.17 -11.43 12.95
C ALA A 24 21.44 -11.84 11.67
N ALA A 25 20.97 -13.09 11.62
CA ALA A 25 20.23 -13.60 10.48
C ALA A 25 19.04 -12.67 10.20
N LEU A 26 18.87 -12.26 8.96
CA LEU A 26 17.76 -11.41 8.55
C LEU A 26 16.43 -12.10 8.85
N VAL A 27 15.45 -11.36 9.38
CA VAL A 27 14.09 -11.86 9.55
C VAL A 27 13.44 -11.95 8.17
N ARG A 28 13.08 -13.15 7.73
CA ARG A 28 12.42 -13.38 6.44
C ARG A 28 10.94 -13.10 6.56
N VAL A 29 10.48 -12.07 5.87
CA VAL A 29 9.09 -11.63 5.88
C VAL A 29 8.45 -11.86 4.50
N VAL A 30 7.33 -12.57 4.47
CA VAL A 30 6.47 -12.62 3.28
C VAL A 30 5.28 -11.70 3.52
N ALA A 31 5.18 -10.64 2.71
CA ALA A 31 4.03 -9.76 2.66
C ALA A 31 3.08 -10.23 1.55
N THR A 32 1.78 -10.15 1.76
CA THR A 32 0.80 -10.65 0.78
C THR A 32 0.76 -9.80 -0.48
N THR A 33 0.82 -8.48 -0.35
CA THR A 33 0.74 -7.51 -1.46
C THR A 33 1.98 -6.61 -1.50
N THR A 34 2.19 -5.93 -2.62
CA THR A 34 3.26 -4.96 -2.78
C THR A 34 3.12 -3.75 -1.86
N VAL A 35 1.88 -3.31 -1.57
CA VAL A 35 1.56 -2.23 -0.61
C VAL A 35 2.02 -2.60 0.80
N VAL A 36 1.71 -3.83 1.23
CA VAL A 36 2.15 -4.34 2.55
C VAL A 36 3.66 -4.56 2.57
N ALA A 37 4.25 -5.03 1.46
CA ALA A 37 5.69 -5.22 1.36
C ALA A 37 6.47 -3.90 1.49
N ASP A 38 5.98 -2.82 0.89
CA ASP A 38 6.55 -1.47 1.03
C ASP A 38 6.56 -1.03 2.51
N LEU A 39 5.42 -1.18 3.19
CA LEU A 39 5.31 -0.88 4.63
C LEU A 39 6.31 -1.68 5.46
N VAL A 40 6.45 -2.99 5.19
CA VAL A 40 7.38 -3.86 5.92
C VAL A 40 8.83 -3.45 5.68
N ARG A 41 9.22 -3.11 4.44
CA ARG A 41 10.57 -2.61 4.12
C ARG A 41 10.88 -1.32 4.85
N GLN A 42 9.93 -0.38 4.89
CA GLN A 42 10.11 0.90 5.60
C GLN A 42 10.36 0.71 7.10
N VAL A 43 9.68 -0.24 7.75
CA VAL A 43 9.81 -0.49 9.18
C VAL A 43 10.98 -1.40 9.50
N GLY A 44 11.20 -2.43 8.69
CA GLY A 44 12.22 -3.45 8.90
C GLY A 44 13.64 -2.94 8.64
N GLY A 45 13.82 -2.12 7.60
CA GLY A 45 15.15 -1.65 7.16
C GLY A 45 16.04 -2.81 6.71
N ASP A 46 17.30 -2.71 7.03
CA ASP A 46 18.36 -3.66 6.68
C ASP A 46 18.37 -4.97 7.49
N ARG A 47 17.51 -5.08 8.50
CA ARG A 47 17.40 -6.28 9.37
C ARG A 47 16.33 -7.27 8.90
N VAL A 48 15.65 -7.00 7.79
CA VAL A 48 14.60 -7.87 7.24
C VAL A 48 14.85 -8.15 5.77
N GLU A 49 14.54 -9.38 5.35
CA GLU A 49 14.40 -9.74 3.95
C GLU A 49 12.91 -9.83 3.63
N VAL A 50 12.42 -8.94 2.73
CA VAL A 50 10.99 -8.81 2.42
C VAL A 50 10.70 -9.30 1.02
N GLU A 51 9.88 -10.31 0.93
CA GLU A 51 9.33 -10.83 -0.32
C GLU A 51 7.84 -10.50 -0.41
N SER A 52 7.39 -9.95 -1.55
CA SER A 52 5.95 -9.83 -1.84
C SER A 52 5.45 -11.14 -2.44
N LEU A 53 4.34 -11.67 -1.90
CA LEU A 53 3.72 -12.89 -2.43
C LEU A 53 3.15 -12.64 -3.82
N MET A 54 2.42 -11.54 -3.96
CA MET A 54 1.85 -11.08 -5.22
C MET A 54 2.80 -10.09 -5.87
N ALA A 55 2.93 -10.18 -7.20
CA ALA A 55 3.76 -9.28 -7.99
C ALA A 55 3.04 -7.92 -8.20
N ASP A 56 3.76 -6.98 -8.82
CA ASP A 56 3.22 -5.70 -9.25
C ASP A 56 2.03 -5.89 -10.18
N GLY A 57 0.98 -5.09 -10.01
CA GLY A 57 -0.23 -5.14 -10.83
C GLY A 57 -1.12 -6.37 -10.62
N VAL A 58 -0.86 -7.22 -9.64
CA VAL A 58 -1.69 -8.39 -9.32
C VAL A 58 -2.84 -8.00 -8.42
N ASP A 59 -4.06 -8.39 -8.81
CA ASP A 59 -5.29 -8.22 -8.04
C ASP A 59 -5.36 -9.19 -6.84
N PRO A 60 -5.35 -8.69 -5.59
CA PRO A 60 -5.37 -9.52 -4.39
C PRO A 60 -6.71 -10.20 -4.12
N HIS A 61 -7.83 -9.64 -4.58
CA HIS A 61 -9.15 -10.21 -4.37
C HIS A 61 -9.32 -11.55 -5.07
N SER A 62 -8.83 -11.64 -6.31
CA SER A 62 -8.95 -12.82 -7.16
C SER A 62 -7.75 -13.77 -7.05
N TYR A 63 -6.67 -13.37 -6.39
CA TYR A 63 -5.41 -14.12 -6.32
C TYR A 63 -5.57 -15.50 -5.68
N ARG A 64 -5.04 -16.52 -6.35
CA ARG A 64 -5.02 -17.91 -5.87
C ARG A 64 -3.57 -18.34 -5.66
N ALA A 65 -3.24 -18.73 -4.42
CA ALA A 65 -1.91 -19.23 -4.11
C ALA A 65 -1.59 -20.49 -4.90
N THR A 66 -0.38 -20.51 -5.45
CA THR A 66 0.23 -21.68 -6.06
C THR A 66 0.90 -22.55 -4.99
N PRO A 67 1.28 -23.82 -5.28
CA PRO A 67 2.09 -24.61 -4.38
C PRO A 67 3.41 -23.91 -3.98
N ARG A 68 4.04 -23.19 -4.92
CA ARG A 68 5.25 -22.41 -4.65
C ARG A 68 5.01 -21.30 -3.63
N ASP A 69 3.87 -20.64 -3.71
CA ASP A 69 3.51 -19.59 -2.73
C ASP A 69 3.28 -20.17 -1.34
N ALA A 70 2.66 -21.35 -1.25
CA ALA A 70 2.52 -22.06 0.01
C ALA A 70 3.88 -22.40 0.62
N ASP A 71 4.87 -22.83 -0.18
CA ASP A 71 6.24 -23.09 0.27
C ASP A 71 6.93 -21.81 0.77
N ARG A 72 6.75 -20.68 0.08
CA ARG A 72 7.29 -19.37 0.50
C ARG A 72 6.71 -18.97 1.85
N LEU A 73 5.39 -19.05 2.01
CA LEU A 73 4.69 -18.74 3.25
C LEU A 73 5.12 -19.65 4.41
N VAL A 74 5.35 -20.95 4.14
CA VAL A 74 5.83 -21.90 5.15
C VAL A 74 7.26 -21.60 5.60
N ARG A 75 8.12 -21.05 4.75
CA ARG A 75 9.51 -20.70 5.09
C ARG A 75 9.67 -19.34 5.74
N ALA A 76 8.66 -18.48 5.68
CA ALA A 76 8.71 -17.16 6.30
C ALA A 76 8.83 -17.24 7.82
N ASP A 77 9.58 -16.33 8.42
CA ASP A 77 9.62 -16.13 9.87
C ASP A 77 8.43 -15.28 10.34
N LEU A 78 7.91 -14.41 9.43
CA LEU A 78 6.73 -13.59 9.62
C LEU A 78 5.94 -13.50 8.32
N ILE A 79 4.62 -13.63 8.41
CA ILE A 79 3.71 -13.34 7.31
C ILE A 79 2.95 -12.06 7.67
N VAL A 80 2.93 -11.09 6.73
CA VAL A 80 2.20 -9.83 6.90
C VAL A 80 1.16 -9.70 5.80
N ALA A 81 -0.10 -9.63 6.18
CA ALA A 81 -1.24 -9.45 5.28
C ALA A 81 -1.87 -8.06 5.47
N ASN A 82 -2.63 -7.60 4.49
CA ASN A 82 -3.46 -6.44 4.67
C ASN A 82 -4.55 -6.72 5.71
N GLY A 83 -5.28 -7.81 5.56
CA GLY A 83 -6.45 -8.13 6.38
C GLY A 83 -7.75 -7.53 5.82
N LEU A 84 -8.79 -7.46 6.65
CA LEU A 84 -10.12 -6.97 6.26
C LEU A 84 -10.70 -7.68 5.02
N HIS A 85 -10.35 -8.96 4.84
CA HIS A 85 -10.76 -9.80 3.71
C HIS A 85 -10.23 -9.38 2.33
N LEU A 86 -9.20 -8.52 2.23
CA LEU A 86 -8.58 -8.20 0.95
C LEU A 86 -8.13 -9.48 0.23
N GLU A 87 -7.41 -10.35 0.97
CA GLU A 87 -6.89 -11.61 0.44
C GLU A 87 -7.89 -12.76 0.64
N GLY A 88 -9.15 -12.56 0.24
CA GLY A 88 -10.24 -13.47 0.55
C GLY A 88 -9.94 -14.95 0.23
N LYS A 89 -9.34 -15.24 -0.92
CA LYS A 89 -8.97 -16.62 -1.33
C LYS A 89 -7.78 -17.19 -0.59
N LEU A 90 -6.94 -16.35 0.04
CA LEU A 90 -5.85 -16.79 0.91
C LEU A 90 -6.27 -16.96 2.37
N ALA A 91 -7.41 -16.41 2.80
CA ALA A 91 -7.82 -16.33 4.20
C ALA A 91 -7.69 -17.66 4.95
N GLN A 92 -8.20 -18.76 4.36
CA GLN A 92 -8.10 -20.09 4.97
C GLN A 92 -6.67 -20.62 5.08
N LEU A 93 -5.81 -20.29 4.11
CA LEU A 93 -4.40 -20.68 4.16
C LEU A 93 -3.68 -19.90 5.26
N LEU A 94 -3.88 -18.58 5.31
CA LEU A 94 -3.31 -17.71 6.35
C LEU A 94 -3.78 -18.11 7.74
N GLU A 95 -5.06 -18.44 7.93
CA GLU A 95 -5.58 -18.96 9.20
C GLU A 95 -4.91 -20.28 9.63
N ARG A 96 -4.74 -21.22 8.71
CA ARG A 96 -4.01 -22.46 9.02
C ARG A 96 -2.55 -22.22 9.38
N LEU A 97 -1.89 -21.30 8.70
CA LEU A 97 -0.49 -20.93 8.97
C LEU A 97 -0.34 -20.19 10.30
N SER A 98 -1.32 -19.37 10.72
CA SER A 98 -1.28 -18.61 11.97
C SER A 98 -1.15 -19.50 13.22
N ARG A 99 -1.55 -20.76 13.13
CA ARG A 99 -1.39 -21.76 14.21
C ARG A 99 0.06 -22.22 14.43
N ARG A 100 0.94 -21.95 13.46
CA ARG A 100 2.33 -22.41 13.47
C ARG A 100 3.36 -21.32 13.24
N ARG A 101 2.94 -20.17 12.74
CA ARG A 101 3.80 -19.04 12.37
C ARG A 101 3.11 -17.72 12.70
N PRO A 102 3.86 -16.67 13.04
CA PRO A 102 3.30 -15.34 13.18
C PRO A 102 2.66 -14.86 11.87
N VAL A 103 1.37 -14.58 11.90
CA VAL A 103 0.63 -13.92 10.82
C VAL A 103 0.02 -12.65 11.40
N VAL A 104 0.21 -11.53 10.72
CA VAL A 104 -0.24 -10.21 11.17
C VAL A 104 -1.03 -9.54 10.05
N ALA A 105 -2.23 -9.05 10.36
CA ALA A 105 -3.07 -8.26 9.47
C ALA A 105 -2.92 -6.77 9.85
N VAL A 106 -2.31 -5.95 8.98
CA VAL A 106 -1.93 -4.59 9.35
C VAL A 106 -3.10 -3.62 9.38
N ALA A 107 -4.08 -3.76 8.47
CA ALA A 107 -5.24 -2.87 8.41
C ALA A 107 -6.20 -3.04 9.61
N GLU A 108 -6.10 -4.17 10.34
CA GLU A 108 -6.85 -4.38 11.59
C GLU A 108 -6.36 -3.49 12.76
N ALA A 109 -5.24 -2.76 12.57
CA ALA A 109 -4.78 -1.74 13.52
C ALA A 109 -5.61 -0.47 13.48
N VAL A 110 -6.34 -0.24 12.40
CA VAL A 110 -7.22 0.92 12.26
C VAL A 110 -8.40 0.77 13.21
N PRO A 111 -8.75 1.81 14.01
CA PRO A 111 -9.90 1.75 14.89
C PRO A 111 -11.18 1.37 14.12
N GLN A 112 -11.93 0.39 14.62
CA GLN A 112 -13.13 -0.11 13.94
C GLN A 112 -14.14 0.98 13.60
N ALA A 113 -14.24 2.01 14.43
CA ALA A 113 -15.12 3.16 14.19
C ALA A 113 -14.73 3.98 12.95
N GLU A 114 -13.49 3.86 12.48
CA GLU A 114 -12.96 4.53 11.29
C GLU A 114 -13.09 3.67 10.03
N LEU A 115 -13.41 2.37 10.18
CA LEU A 115 -13.56 1.47 9.05
C LEU A 115 -14.89 1.70 8.32
N LEU A 116 -14.86 1.62 6.99
CA LEU A 116 -16.04 1.75 6.13
C LEU A 116 -16.74 0.39 6.00
N PRO A 117 -18.00 0.25 6.45
CA PRO A 117 -18.74 -1.00 6.29
C PRO A 117 -19.12 -1.25 4.83
N ILE A 118 -19.07 -2.52 4.41
CA ILE A 118 -19.51 -2.99 3.09
C ILE A 118 -20.67 -4.02 3.17
N GLY A 119 -21.29 -4.15 4.35
CA GLY A 119 -22.35 -5.09 4.61
C GLY A 119 -21.84 -6.43 5.17
N ASN A 120 -22.78 -7.27 5.65
CA ASN A 120 -22.50 -8.60 6.19
C ASN A 120 -21.42 -8.64 7.30
N GLY A 121 -21.22 -7.55 8.04
CA GLY A 121 -20.20 -7.43 9.07
C GLY A 121 -18.78 -7.27 8.54
N LEU A 122 -18.62 -7.05 7.24
CA LEU A 122 -17.34 -6.82 6.59
C LEU A 122 -17.05 -5.32 6.44
N PHE A 123 -15.76 -5.02 6.32
CA PHE A 123 -15.25 -3.66 6.09
C PHE A 123 -14.47 -3.60 4.79
N ASP A 124 -14.47 -2.42 4.19
CA ASP A 124 -13.67 -2.08 3.03
C ASP A 124 -12.18 -2.24 3.36
N PRO A 125 -11.41 -3.06 2.62
CA PRO A 125 -10.02 -3.34 2.94
C PRO A 125 -9.04 -2.27 2.47
N HIS A 126 -9.44 -1.31 1.62
CA HIS A 126 -8.57 -0.38 0.89
C HIS A 126 -8.14 0.83 1.75
N VAL A 127 -7.77 0.58 3.00
CA VAL A 127 -7.45 1.61 4.01
C VAL A 127 -6.24 2.46 3.62
N TRP A 128 -5.30 1.92 2.83
CA TRP A 128 -4.08 2.63 2.41
C TRP A 128 -4.34 3.87 1.57
N PHE A 129 -5.54 4.03 1.04
CA PHE A 129 -5.95 5.24 0.31
C PHE A 129 -6.29 6.43 1.21
N ASP A 130 -6.43 6.22 2.51
CA ASP A 130 -6.41 7.26 3.53
C ASP A 130 -5.07 7.19 4.26
N ALA A 131 -4.12 8.04 3.87
CA ALA A 131 -2.76 8.00 4.40
C ALA A 131 -2.72 8.27 5.92
N ALA A 132 -3.67 9.05 6.46
CA ALA A 132 -3.78 9.27 7.89
C ALA A 132 -4.18 7.99 8.63
N LEU A 133 -5.15 7.23 8.11
CA LEU A 133 -5.53 5.93 8.67
C LEU A 133 -4.42 4.90 8.53
N TRP A 134 -3.78 4.83 7.36
CA TRP A 134 -2.67 3.89 7.14
C TRP A 134 -1.50 4.15 8.09
N SER A 135 -1.37 5.36 8.64
CA SER A 135 -0.35 5.70 9.64
C SER A 135 -0.43 4.90 10.94
N HIS A 136 -1.51 4.15 11.19
CA HIS A 136 -1.63 3.20 12.31
C HIS A 136 -0.86 1.89 12.06
N CYS A 137 -0.69 1.50 10.80
CA CYS A 137 -0.16 0.18 10.42
C CYS A 137 1.33 -0.04 10.72
N PRO A 138 2.25 0.95 10.59
CA PRO A 138 3.68 0.75 10.89
C PRO A 138 3.97 0.18 12.27
N ALA A 139 3.21 0.59 13.29
CA ALA A 139 3.39 0.14 14.66
C ALA A 139 3.11 -1.38 14.84
N VAL A 140 2.19 -1.93 14.06
CA VAL A 140 1.86 -3.36 14.07
C VAL A 140 3.01 -4.18 13.52
N VAL A 141 3.61 -3.74 12.41
CA VAL A 141 4.79 -4.36 11.81
C VAL A 141 5.96 -4.34 12.80
N ALA A 142 6.25 -3.17 13.40
CA ALA A 142 7.32 -3.04 14.39
C ALA A 142 7.11 -3.97 15.59
N LYS A 143 5.88 -4.06 16.10
CA LYS A 143 5.53 -4.96 17.23
C LYS A 143 5.79 -6.43 16.89
N ALA A 144 5.50 -6.84 15.66
CA ALA A 144 5.75 -8.21 15.20
C ALA A 144 7.25 -8.49 15.06
N LEU A 145 8.00 -7.58 14.42
CA LEU A 145 9.44 -7.71 14.24
C LEU A 145 10.21 -7.72 15.56
N VAL A 146 9.84 -6.88 16.52
CA VAL A 146 10.45 -6.86 17.88
C VAL A 146 10.32 -8.21 18.60
N LYS A 147 9.25 -8.96 18.37
CA LYS A 147 9.10 -10.29 18.98
C LYS A 147 10.05 -11.32 18.40
N LEU A 148 10.42 -11.19 17.12
CA LEU A 148 11.29 -12.12 16.40
C LEU A 148 12.75 -11.73 16.54
N ASP A 149 13.04 -10.44 16.52
CA ASP A 149 14.37 -9.84 16.64
C ASP A 149 14.38 -8.74 17.72
N PRO A 150 14.49 -9.10 19.00
CA PRO A 150 14.54 -8.10 20.09
C PRO A 150 15.75 -7.15 20.00
N ALA A 151 16.85 -7.60 19.37
CA ALA A 151 18.05 -6.77 19.19
C ALA A 151 17.78 -5.57 18.27
N GLY A 152 16.90 -5.71 17.27
CA GLY A 152 16.47 -4.63 16.38
C GLY A 152 15.38 -3.70 16.93
N ALA A 153 14.90 -3.93 18.16
CA ALA A 153 13.69 -3.30 18.71
C ALA A 153 13.68 -1.77 18.65
N ALA A 154 14.79 -1.11 18.95
CA ALA A 154 14.91 0.35 18.93
C ALA A 154 14.73 0.88 17.49
N GLY A 155 15.44 0.28 16.52
CA GLY A 155 15.38 0.65 15.12
C GLY A 155 13.99 0.42 14.51
N TYR A 156 13.34 -0.69 14.80
CA TYR A 156 11.98 -0.95 14.32
C TYR A 156 10.97 0.07 14.82
N ARG A 157 11.01 0.43 16.12
CA ARG A 157 10.11 1.45 16.69
C ARG A 157 10.36 2.84 16.13
N GLN A 158 11.64 3.21 15.95
CA GLN A 158 12.02 4.48 15.35
C GLN A 158 11.48 4.57 13.92
N ARG A 159 11.81 3.61 13.06
CA ARG A 159 11.37 3.61 11.66
C ARG A 159 9.85 3.54 11.51
N ALA A 160 9.15 2.83 12.39
CA ALA A 160 7.70 2.84 12.42
C ALA A 160 7.13 4.22 12.75
N GLY A 161 7.73 4.94 13.71
CA GLY A 161 7.37 6.32 14.03
C GLY A 161 7.62 7.28 12.87
N GLU A 162 8.75 7.14 12.20
CA GLU A 162 9.10 7.93 11.00
C GLU A 162 8.15 7.63 9.83
N ALA A 163 7.84 6.36 9.55
CA ALA A 163 6.88 5.97 8.53
C ALA A 163 5.48 6.55 8.80
N ALA A 164 5.02 6.46 10.04
CA ALA A 164 3.74 7.07 10.44
C ALA A 164 3.75 8.60 10.30
N ALA A 165 4.87 9.27 10.57
CA ALA A 165 5.00 10.71 10.38
C ALA A 165 4.97 11.09 8.90
N ARG A 166 5.69 10.35 8.03
CA ARG A 166 5.66 10.55 6.57
C ARG A 166 4.25 10.36 6.01
N LEU A 167 3.52 9.35 6.44
CA LEU A 167 2.14 9.12 6.00
C LEU A 167 1.20 10.28 6.38
N ARG A 168 1.33 10.85 7.57
CA ARG A 168 0.56 12.04 7.95
C ARG A 168 0.94 13.29 7.14
N GLN A 169 2.23 13.44 6.80
CA GLN A 169 2.67 14.50 5.90
C GLN A 169 2.12 14.31 4.49
N LEU A 170 2.11 13.05 4.00
CA LEU A 170 1.51 12.69 2.72
C LEU A 170 0.02 13.02 2.69
N ASP A 171 -0.75 12.70 3.75
CA ASP A 171 -2.17 13.08 3.87
C ASP A 171 -2.37 14.59 3.67
N ALA A 172 -1.57 15.42 4.34
CA ALA A 172 -1.64 16.87 4.19
C ALA A 172 -1.32 17.33 2.76
N THR A 173 -0.32 16.72 2.13
CA THR A 173 0.07 16.99 0.73
C THR A 173 -1.05 16.62 -0.24
N VAL A 174 -1.60 15.41 -0.12
CA VAL A 174 -2.72 14.94 -0.97
C VAL A 174 -3.92 15.86 -0.83
N ARG A 175 -4.28 16.21 0.38
CA ARG A 175 -5.39 17.13 0.68
C ARG A 175 -5.21 18.48 0.03
N SER A 176 -4.02 19.08 0.12
CA SER A 176 -3.72 20.39 -0.48
C SER A 176 -3.79 20.39 -2.01
N ARG A 177 -3.51 19.23 -2.64
CA ARG A 177 -3.59 19.08 -4.09
C ARG A 177 -5.04 18.93 -4.57
N LEU A 178 -5.79 18.04 -3.95
CA LEU A 178 -7.14 17.70 -4.37
C LEU A 178 -8.14 18.84 -4.12
N VAL A 179 -7.85 19.77 -3.20
CA VAL A 179 -8.69 20.95 -2.98
C VAL A 179 -8.76 21.88 -4.18
N THR A 180 -7.81 21.80 -5.10
CA THR A 180 -7.80 22.63 -6.34
C THR A 180 -8.83 22.17 -7.36
N ILE A 181 -9.31 20.93 -7.28
CA ILE A 181 -10.37 20.42 -8.18
C ILE A 181 -11.67 21.21 -7.92
N PRO A 182 -12.31 21.77 -8.96
CA PRO A 182 -13.58 22.46 -8.81
C PRO A 182 -14.65 21.59 -8.14
N PRO A 183 -15.45 22.10 -7.18
CA PRO A 183 -16.43 21.29 -6.45
C PRO A 183 -17.39 20.50 -7.35
N SER A 184 -17.80 21.05 -8.49
CA SER A 184 -18.69 20.39 -9.46
C SER A 184 -18.06 19.23 -10.21
N ARG A 185 -16.72 19.09 -10.13
CA ARG A 185 -15.95 18.02 -10.81
C ARG A 185 -15.37 16.97 -9.86
N ARG A 186 -15.67 17.05 -8.57
CA ARG A 186 -15.15 16.12 -7.55
C ARG A 186 -15.88 14.79 -7.56
N VAL A 187 -15.95 14.16 -8.71
CA VAL A 187 -16.48 12.80 -8.90
C VAL A 187 -15.41 11.94 -9.53
N LEU A 188 -15.03 10.88 -8.83
CA LEU A 188 -14.01 9.92 -9.24
C LEU A 188 -14.69 8.60 -9.60
N ILE A 189 -14.66 8.23 -10.89
CA ILE A 189 -15.20 6.95 -11.37
C ILE A 189 -14.03 6.04 -11.73
N THR A 190 -13.94 4.88 -11.08
CA THR A 190 -12.82 3.92 -11.15
C THR A 190 -13.29 2.54 -11.59
N ALA A 191 -12.37 1.65 -11.96
CA ALA A 191 -12.72 0.31 -12.43
C ALA A 191 -13.40 -0.53 -11.33
N HIS A 192 -12.97 -0.41 -10.08
CA HIS A 192 -13.66 -1.00 -8.93
C HIS A 192 -13.73 -0.03 -7.74
N ASP A 193 -14.48 -0.37 -6.71
CA ASP A 193 -14.79 0.52 -5.58
C ASP A 193 -13.69 0.47 -4.49
N ALA A 194 -12.42 0.74 -4.89
CA ALA A 194 -11.28 0.75 -3.99
C ALA A 194 -11.03 2.11 -3.32
N PHE A 195 -11.54 3.20 -3.91
CA PHE A 195 -11.15 4.55 -3.53
C PHE A 195 -12.09 5.21 -2.50
N ARG A 196 -12.95 4.45 -1.80
CA ARG A 196 -13.92 5.02 -0.85
C ARG A 196 -13.26 5.75 0.32
N TYR A 197 -12.17 5.20 0.88
CA TYR A 197 -11.38 5.88 1.91
C TYR A 197 -10.76 7.16 1.37
N PHE A 198 -10.23 7.14 0.13
CA PHE A 198 -9.72 8.31 -0.55
C PHE A 198 -10.81 9.38 -0.72
N GLY A 199 -11.98 9.00 -1.20
CA GLY A 199 -13.11 9.92 -1.35
C GLY A 199 -13.52 10.56 -0.03
N ARG A 200 -13.65 9.76 1.03
CA ARG A 200 -13.97 10.25 2.38
C ARG A 200 -12.90 11.21 2.92
N ALA A 201 -11.63 10.84 2.80
CA ALA A 201 -10.53 11.63 3.34
C ALA A 201 -10.37 12.97 2.63
N TYR A 202 -10.57 13.00 1.31
CA TYR A 202 -10.18 14.13 0.47
C TYR A 202 -11.35 14.86 -0.22
N GLY A 203 -12.58 14.45 0.08
CA GLY A 203 -13.78 15.17 -0.37
C GLY A 203 -14.12 14.95 -1.84
N LEU A 204 -13.97 13.71 -2.35
CA LEU A 204 -14.47 13.29 -3.64
C LEU A 204 -15.62 12.29 -3.46
N GLU A 205 -16.62 12.37 -4.34
CA GLU A 205 -17.58 11.30 -4.53
C GLU A 205 -16.92 10.19 -5.35
N VAL A 206 -16.87 8.97 -4.82
CA VAL A 206 -16.23 7.83 -5.49
C VAL A 206 -17.31 6.85 -5.96
N ILE A 207 -17.17 6.38 -7.19
CA ILE A 207 -18.08 5.42 -7.81
C ILE A 207 -17.23 4.35 -8.52
N GLY A 208 -17.22 3.13 -7.98
CA GLY A 208 -16.63 1.98 -8.66
C GLY A 208 -17.56 1.43 -9.73
N VAL A 209 -17.03 1.05 -10.89
CA VAL A 209 -17.81 0.33 -11.92
C VAL A 209 -18.12 -1.08 -11.43
N GLN A 210 -17.14 -1.75 -10.78
CA GLN A 210 -17.34 -2.98 -10.00
C GLN A 210 -17.45 -2.66 -8.51
N GLY A 211 -17.91 -3.61 -7.71
CA GLY A 211 -17.95 -3.49 -6.26
C GLY A 211 -16.57 -3.43 -5.62
N THR A 212 -16.54 -3.41 -4.27
CA THR A 212 -15.30 -3.39 -3.46
C THR A 212 -14.40 -4.62 -3.70
N SER A 213 -14.98 -5.76 -4.08
CA SER A 213 -14.24 -6.93 -4.56
C SER A 213 -14.39 -7.09 -6.06
N THR A 214 -13.31 -7.42 -6.73
CA THR A 214 -13.26 -7.66 -8.19
C THR A 214 -13.71 -9.06 -8.59
N GLU A 215 -14.09 -9.92 -7.64
CA GLU A 215 -14.54 -11.30 -7.91
C GLU A 215 -15.86 -11.38 -8.69
N SER A 216 -16.67 -10.33 -8.66
CA SER A 216 -17.94 -10.24 -9.38
C SER A 216 -17.87 -9.14 -10.43
N GLU A 217 -18.27 -9.47 -11.65
CA GLU A 217 -18.42 -8.48 -12.73
C GLU A 217 -19.63 -7.58 -12.47
N ALA A 218 -19.56 -6.34 -13.00
CA ALA A 218 -20.70 -5.42 -12.97
C ALA A 218 -21.88 -5.99 -13.77
N GLY A 219 -23.07 -5.97 -13.19
CA GLY A 219 -24.27 -6.39 -13.86
C GLY A 219 -24.69 -5.42 -14.99
N LEU A 220 -25.39 -5.90 -16.01
CA LEU A 220 -25.85 -5.05 -17.11
C LEU A 220 -26.75 -3.89 -16.62
N ALA A 221 -27.60 -4.13 -15.60
CA ALA A 221 -28.44 -3.10 -15.01
C ALA A 221 -27.61 -2.03 -14.28
N ASP A 222 -26.54 -2.43 -13.61
CA ASP A 222 -25.60 -1.53 -12.93
C ASP A 222 -24.85 -0.66 -13.94
N MET A 223 -24.36 -1.29 -15.01
CA MET A 223 -23.68 -0.58 -16.10
C MET A 223 -24.61 0.48 -16.74
N ASN A 224 -25.88 0.13 -17.03
CA ASN A 224 -26.82 1.08 -17.57
C ASN A 224 -27.09 2.26 -16.64
N ARG A 225 -27.23 2.02 -15.32
CA ARG A 225 -27.37 3.08 -14.32
C ARG A 225 -26.15 4.01 -14.28
N LEU A 226 -24.95 3.43 -14.37
CA LEU A 226 -23.72 4.22 -14.42
C LEU A 226 -23.64 5.08 -15.68
N VAL A 227 -24.00 4.54 -16.84
CA VAL A 227 -24.07 5.30 -18.08
C VAL A 227 -25.04 6.47 -17.94
N GLU A 228 -26.24 6.27 -17.36
CA GLU A 228 -27.22 7.33 -17.10
C GLU A 228 -26.67 8.40 -16.16
N LEU A 229 -25.99 8.00 -15.10
CA LEU A 229 -25.36 8.91 -14.15
C LEU A 229 -24.28 9.76 -14.83
N VAL A 230 -23.38 9.11 -15.60
CA VAL A 230 -22.29 9.78 -16.31
C VAL A 230 -22.83 10.82 -17.29
N VAL A 231 -23.82 10.43 -18.09
CA VAL A 231 -24.46 11.34 -19.07
C VAL A 231 -25.24 12.45 -18.35
N GLY A 232 -26.09 12.11 -17.38
CA GLY A 232 -26.96 13.07 -16.69
C GLY A 232 -26.18 14.10 -15.86
N ARG A 233 -25.00 13.75 -15.36
CA ARG A 233 -24.15 14.66 -14.59
C ARG A 233 -23.01 15.30 -15.41
N GLY A 234 -22.88 14.96 -16.69
CA GLY A 234 -21.82 15.48 -17.54
C GLY A 234 -20.42 15.16 -17.03
N ILE A 235 -20.21 13.93 -16.51
CA ILE A 235 -18.91 13.52 -15.95
C ILE A 235 -17.84 13.56 -17.05
N PRO A 236 -16.73 14.31 -16.88
CA PRO A 236 -15.78 14.54 -17.95
C PRO A 236 -14.81 13.38 -18.18
N ALA A 237 -14.48 12.62 -17.12
CA ALA A 237 -13.45 11.59 -17.16
C ALA A 237 -13.78 10.41 -16.24
N VAL A 238 -13.29 9.23 -16.63
CA VAL A 238 -13.27 7.99 -15.84
C VAL A 238 -11.86 7.42 -15.84
N PHE A 239 -11.54 6.57 -14.88
CA PHE A 239 -10.18 6.09 -14.66
C PHE A 239 -10.10 4.57 -14.74
N VAL A 240 -9.04 4.07 -15.35
CA VAL A 240 -8.66 2.65 -15.29
C VAL A 240 -7.65 2.42 -14.17
N GLU A 241 -7.40 1.17 -13.82
CA GLU A 241 -6.53 0.79 -12.72
C GLU A 241 -5.42 -0.16 -13.18
N THR A 242 -4.32 -0.22 -12.41
CA THR A 242 -3.17 -1.06 -12.74
C THR A 242 -3.40 -2.54 -12.46
N SER A 243 -4.26 -2.88 -11.49
CA SER A 243 -4.53 -4.25 -11.05
C SER A 243 -5.84 -4.84 -11.56
N VAL A 244 -6.70 -4.03 -12.22
CA VAL A 244 -8.02 -4.46 -12.70
C VAL A 244 -8.14 -4.26 -14.21
N SER A 245 -8.89 -5.14 -14.86
CA SER A 245 -9.19 -5.02 -16.30
C SER A 245 -9.93 -3.73 -16.62
N ASP A 246 -9.53 -3.04 -17.69
CA ASP A 246 -10.16 -1.81 -18.20
C ASP A 246 -11.45 -2.05 -19.00
N ARG A 247 -11.85 -3.30 -19.18
CA ARG A 247 -13.01 -3.73 -19.98
C ARG A 247 -14.30 -3.02 -19.58
N ASN A 248 -14.61 -2.96 -18.28
CA ASN A 248 -15.84 -2.37 -17.78
C ASN A 248 -15.83 -0.84 -17.89
N VAL A 249 -14.68 -0.20 -17.70
CA VAL A 249 -14.50 1.25 -17.91
C VAL A 249 -14.66 1.59 -19.40
N THR A 250 -14.12 0.76 -20.28
CA THR A 250 -14.27 0.91 -21.73
C THR A 250 -15.75 0.80 -22.14
N ALA A 251 -16.47 -0.21 -21.65
CA ALA A 251 -17.91 -0.38 -21.92
C ALA A 251 -18.74 0.80 -21.39
N LEU A 252 -18.41 1.34 -20.22
CA LEU A 252 -19.06 2.54 -19.67
C LEU A 252 -18.88 3.75 -20.61
N ARG A 253 -17.69 3.99 -21.11
CA ARG A 253 -17.37 5.07 -22.05
C ARG A 253 -18.11 4.92 -23.39
N GLU A 254 -18.14 3.71 -23.93
CA GLU A 254 -18.88 3.38 -25.15
C GLU A 254 -20.39 3.59 -24.96
N GLY A 255 -20.95 3.16 -23.83
CA GLY A 255 -22.35 3.38 -23.48
C GLY A 255 -22.71 4.85 -23.34
N ALA A 256 -21.84 5.68 -22.77
CA ALA A 256 -22.01 7.13 -22.69
C ALA A 256 -21.92 7.79 -24.08
N ALA A 257 -20.96 7.37 -24.90
CA ALA A 257 -20.80 7.87 -26.27
C ALA A 257 -22.03 7.56 -27.16
N ALA A 258 -22.63 6.37 -27.02
CA ALA A 258 -23.87 6.01 -27.69
C ALA A 258 -25.08 6.90 -27.31
N ARG A 259 -24.98 7.61 -26.15
CA ARG A 259 -25.98 8.60 -25.68
C ARG A 259 -25.53 10.05 -25.92
N GLY A 260 -24.50 10.27 -26.74
CA GLY A 260 -24.01 11.59 -27.13
C GLY A 260 -23.05 12.26 -26.15
N GLN A 261 -22.60 11.57 -25.11
CA GLN A 261 -21.65 12.07 -24.13
C GLN A 261 -20.25 11.50 -24.37
N THR A 262 -19.29 12.38 -24.72
CA THR A 262 -17.87 11.98 -24.77
C THR A 262 -17.28 12.03 -23.36
N VAL A 263 -16.77 10.88 -22.90
CA VAL A 263 -16.09 10.73 -21.62
C VAL A 263 -14.63 10.39 -21.85
N SER A 264 -13.72 11.22 -21.33
CA SER A 264 -12.29 11.01 -21.47
C SER A 264 -11.81 9.85 -20.57
N LEU A 265 -10.77 9.17 -21.00
CA LEU A 265 -9.96 8.36 -20.08
C LEU A 265 -9.04 9.31 -19.32
N GLY A 266 -9.31 9.50 -18.02
CA GLY A 266 -8.57 10.44 -17.18
C GLY A 266 -7.14 9.98 -16.88
N GLY A 267 -6.90 8.68 -16.99
CA GLY A 267 -5.60 8.06 -16.77
C GLY A 267 -5.71 6.70 -16.09
N ARG A 268 -4.55 6.15 -15.72
CA ARG A 268 -4.43 4.88 -15.01
C ARG A 268 -3.99 5.15 -13.58
N LEU A 269 -4.69 4.56 -12.62
CA LEU A 269 -4.42 4.71 -11.19
C LEU A 269 -3.80 3.43 -10.63
N TYR A 270 -2.84 3.59 -9.75
CA TYR A 270 -2.38 2.50 -8.86
C TYR A 270 -3.50 2.22 -7.85
N SER A 271 -3.94 0.98 -7.75
CA SER A 271 -5.00 0.58 -6.81
C SER A 271 -4.51 -0.46 -5.80
N ASP A 272 -4.68 -1.76 -6.06
CA ASP A 272 -4.40 -2.82 -5.08
C ASP A 272 -2.96 -3.30 -5.11
N ALA A 273 -2.18 -2.84 -6.07
CA ALA A 273 -0.78 -3.15 -6.21
C ALA A 273 0.02 -1.90 -6.58
N LEU A 274 1.26 -1.87 -6.12
CA LEU A 274 2.24 -0.87 -6.53
C LEU A 274 2.79 -1.17 -7.93
N GLY A 275 3.48 -0.21 -8.50
CA GLY A 275 4.19 -0.35 -9.75
C GLY A 275 5.55 -1.05 -9.59
N PRO A 276 6.17 -1.42 -10.73
CA PRO A 276 7.52 -2.01 -10.74
C PRO A 276 8.56 -1.06 -10.15
N ALA A 277 9.65 -1.65 -9.63
CA ALA A 277 10.75 -0.89 -9.06
C ALA A 277 11.28 0.17 -10.05
N GLY A 278 11.47 1.39 -9.56
CA GLY A 278 11.89 2.55 -10.35
C GLY A 278 10.78 3.27 -11.10
N SER A 279 9.52 2.79 -11.06
CA SER A 279 8.37 3.53 -11.59
C SER A 279 7.94 4.66 -10.65
N ASP A 280 7.01 5.48 -11.11
CA ASP A 280 6.38 6.55 -10.31
C ASP A 280 5.39 6.04 -9.25
N GLY A 281 5.18 4.72 -9.18
CA GLY A 281 4.31 4.06 -8.23
C GLY A 281 4.97 2.90 -7.48
N ASP A 282 6.31 2.81 -7.40
CA ASP A 282 7.03 1.71 -6.77
C ASP A 282 6.99 1.72 -5.22
N THR A 283 6.51 2.79 -4.62
CA THR A 283 6.17 2.91 -3.20
C THR A 283 4.75 3.44 -3.03
N LEU A 284 4.13 3.22 -1.87
CA LEU A 284 2.79 3.73 -1.61
C LEU A 284 2.73 5.26 -1.71
N GLU A 285 3.72 5.96 -1.18
CA GLU A 285 3.81 7.42 -1.25
C GLU A 285 3.81 7.90 -2.70
N ARG A 286 4.67 7.32 -3.54
CA ARG A 286 4.78 7.68 -4.96
C ARG A 286 3.53 7.33 -5.73
N ALA A 287 2.94 6.16 -5.49
CA ALA A 287 1.70 5.73 -6.11
C ALA A 287 0.52 6.67 -5.78
N LEU A 288 0.40 7.09 -4.52
CA LEU A 288 -0.64 8.06 -4.12
C LEU A 288 -0.41 9.43 -4.76
N LEU A 289 0.82 9.93 -4.83
CA LEU A 289 1.13 11.20 -5.48
C LEU A 289 0.89 11.15 -6.99
N ALA A 290 1.27 10.07 -7.66
CA ALA A 290 1.00 9.86 -9.09
C ALA A 290 -0.52 9.80 -9.38
N ASN A 291 -1.27 9.10 -8.52
CA ASN A 291 -2.73 9.06 -8.60
C ASN A 291 -3.34 10.46 -8.45
N VAL A 292 -2.87 11.23 -7.46
CA VAL A 292 -3.34 12.60 -7.21
C VAL A 292 -3.10 13.49 -8.43
N GLU A 293 -1.89 13.46 -9.01
CA GLU A 293 -1.57 14.25 -10.20
C GLU A 293 -2.45 13.87 -11.39
N THR A 294 -2.64 12.58 -11.60
CA THR A 294 -3.54 12.05 -12.65
C THR A 294 -4.98 12.52 -12.46
N ILE A 295 -5.50 12.45 -11.23
CA ILE A 295 -6.87 12.84 -10.89
C ILE A 295 -7.05 14.36 -11.02
N VAL A 296 -6.13 15.15 -10.46
CA VAL A 296 -6.17 16.62 -10.50
C VAL A 296 -6.17 17.10 -11.95
N THR A 297 -5.25 16.60 -12.76
CA THR A 297 -5.15 16.96 -14.19
C THR A 297 -6.44 16.63 -14.95
N ALA A 298 -6.97 15.42 -14.77
CA ALA A 298 -8.15 14.97 -15.51
C ALA A 298 -9.44 15.68 -15.07
N LEU A 299 -9.54 16.07 -13.80
CA LEU A 299 -10.72 16.75 -13.25
C LEU A 299 -10.59 18.27 -13.26
N GLY A 300 -9.51 18.82 -13.84
CA GLY A 300 -9.33 20.26 -14.07
C GLY A 300 -9.03 21.05 -12.80
N GLY A 301 -8.25 20.45 -11.90
CA GLY A 301 -7.54 21.16 -10.84
C GLY A 301 -6.22 21.74 -11.33
N ASP A 302 -5.52 22.44 -10.45
CA ASP A 302 -4.23 23.04 -10.76
C ASP A 302 -3.13 21.96 -10.77
N ALA A 303 -2.66 21.59 -11.96
CA ALA A 303 -1.45 20.78 -12.11
C ALA A 303 -0.27 21.57 -11.53
N VAL A 304 0.53 20.94 -10.68
CA VAL A 304 1.76 21.56 -10.21
C VAL A 304 2.81 21.43 -11.30
N GLU A 305 3.34 22.57 -11.76
CA GLU A 305 4.62 22.55 -12.45
C GLU A 305 5.64 21.81 -11.56
N VAL A 306 6.05 20.63 -11.99
CA VAL A 306 7.21 19.95 -11.41
C VAL A 306 8.38 20.89 -11.71
N VAL A 307 8.73 21.70 -10.73
CA VAL A 307 10.02 22.43 -10.77
C VAL A 307 11.05 21.33 -10.83
N GLY A 308 11.53 21.10 -12.07
CA GLY A 308 12.61 20.16 -12.32
C GLY A 308 13.75 20.50 -11.37
N THR A 309 14.14 19.57 -10.53
CA THR A 309 15.45 19.62 -9.88
C THR A 309 16.45 19.59 -11.03
N GLY A 310 16.85 20.82 -11.42
CA GLY A 310 17.94 21.01 -12.38
C GLY A 310 19.19 20.36 -11.82
N GLU A 311 19.83 19.62 -12.71
CA GLU A 311 21.22 19.16 -12.82
C GLU A 311 22.07 19.09 -11.54
#